data_324e6a28894c060d34491309769a3b39
#
_entry.id   324e6a28894c060d34491309769a3b39
#
_cell.length_a   1.000
_cell.length_b   1.000
_cell.length_c   1.000
_cell.angle_alpha   90.00
_cell.angle_beta   90.00
_cell.angle_gamma   90.00
#
_symmetry.space_group_name_H-M   'P 1'
#
loop_
_entity.id
_entity.type
_entity.pdbx_description
1 polymer ?
#
loop_
_entity_poly.entity_id
_entity_poly.type
_entity_poly.pdbx_seq_one_letter_code
_entity_poly.pdbx_strand_id
1 'polypeptide(L)'
;MNLAEQLGLTESDQFCIYLRKSRADAEAEKLGEGETLARHERILTEFATREGLPIGKIYREIVSGETIAARKEIQSMVNDCYDGMWKGILVVEVTRLSRGNQGDAQTIMDCLRYSNNNNGILVVTPTKTYDIVRSPDDEEYMEFELFMSRREYKMIRKRMMRGKLQAVVEGNYMGSY
;
A
#
# COMPACT_ATOMS: atom_id res chain seq x y z
N MET A 1 19.89 -3.28 -18.63
CA MET A 1 19.04 -4.41 -18.16
C MET A 1 17.91 -3.82 -17.32
N ASN A 2 16.69 -3.95 -17.79
CA ASN A 2 15.52 -3.50 -17.06
C ASN A 2 15.11 -4.53 -15.98
N LEU A 3 14.16 -4.19 -15.12
CA LEU A 3 13.73 -5.07 -14.03
C LEU A 3 13.10 -6.37 -14.55
N ALA A 4 12.36 -6.33 -15.65
CA ALA A 4 11.78 -7.53 -16.26
C ALA A 4 12.84 -8.57 -16.65
N GLU A 5 13.94 -8.11 -17.24
CA GLU A 5 15.08 -8.97 -17.59
C GLU A 5 15.78 -9.52 -16.34
N GLN A 6 15.97 -8.67 -15.31
CA GLN A 6 16.57 -9.10 -14.04
C GLN A 6 15.73 -10.17 -13.32
N LEU A 7 14.41 -10.05 -13.39
CA LEU A 7 13.48 -11.01 -12.79
C LEU A 7 13.24 -12.26 -13.64
N GLY A 8 13.71 -12.28 -14.88
CA GLY A 8 13.49 -13.40 -15.80
C GLY A 8 12.01 -13.63 -16.09
N LEU A 9 11.24 -12.56 -16.33
CA LEU A 9 9.79 -12.66 -16.54
C LEU A 9 9.46 -13.46 -17.78
N THR A 10 8.38 -14.23 -17.71
CA THR A 10 7.75 -14.94 -18.81
C THR A 10 6.59 -14.13 -19.38
N GLU A 11 6.09 -14.52 -20.57
CA GLU A 11 4.92 -13.87 -21.19
C GLU A 11 3.63 -13.97 -20.37
N SER A 12 3.55 -14.96 -19.47
CA SER A 12 2.40 -15.16 -18.59
C SER A 12 2.47 -14.34 -17.29
N ASP A 13 3.63 -13.80 -16.95
CA ASP A 13 3.80 -13.03 -15.72
C ASP A 13 3.12 -11.66 -15.85
N GLN A 14 2.21 -11.37 -14.93
CA GLN A 14 1.46 -10.12 -14.86
C GLN A 14 1.67 -9.46 -13.52
N PHE A 15 1.64 -8.13 -13.51
CA PHE A 15 1.69 -7.30 -12.32
C PHE A 15 0.40 -6.51 -12.15
N CYS A 16 0.09 -6.11 -10.94
CA CYS A 16 -0.96 -5.14 -10.68
C CYS A 16 -0.39 -3.87 -10.04
N ILE A 17 -1.14 -2.79 -10.13
CA ILE A 17 -0.86 -1.54 -9.43
C ILE A 17 -1.91 -1.37 -8.33
N TYR A 18 -1.48 -1.03 -7.12
CA TYR A 18 -2.37 -0.64 -6.05
C TYR A 18 -2.16 0.83 -5.65
N LEU A 19 -3.24 1.57 -5.68
CA LEU A 19 -3.29 2.99 -5.37
C LEU A 19 -4.27 3.23 -4.23
N ARG A 20 -3.86 3.98 -3.22
CA ARG A 20 -4.71 4.32 -2.10
C ARG A 20 -4.63 5.80 -1.75
N LYS A 21 -5.81 6.37 -1.47
CA LYS A 21 -5.98 7.75 -1.06
C LYS A 21 -7.04 7.86 0.04
N SER A 22 -6.83 8.73 1.02
CA SER A 22 -7.86 9.05 2.00
C SER A 22 -8.93 9.97 1.38
N ARG A 23 -10.11 10.05 2.00
CA ARG A 23 -11.15 11.00 1.58
C ARG A 23 -10.67 12.46 1.73
N ALA A 24 -9.96 12.76 2.81
CA ALA A 24 -9.40 14.10 3.02
C ALA A 24 -8.42 14.50 1.92
N ASP A 25 -7.56 13.57 1.49
CA ASP A 25 -6.64 13.82 0.37
C ASP A 25 -7.40 13.99 -0.94
N ALA A 26 -8.48 13.23 -1.16
CA ALA A 26 -9.33 13.37 -2.34
C ALA A 26 -10.07 14.71 -2.39
N GLU A 27 -10.48 15.24 -1.24
CA GLU A 27 -11.08 16.59 -1.13
C GLU A 27 -10.05 17.68 -1.39
N ALA A 28 -8.85 17.57 -0.81
CA ALA A 28 -7.73 18.49 -1.07
C ALA A 28 -7.33 18.52 -2.55
N GLU A 29 -7.35 17.36 -3.21
CA GLU A 29 -7.10 17.26 -4.65
C GLU A 29 -8.12 18.01 -5.49
N LYS A 30 -9.42 17.96 -5.14
CA LYS A 30 -10.47 18.74 -5.82
C LYS A 30 -10.25 20.24 -5.71
N LEU A 31 -9.54 20.69 -4.67
CA LEU A 31 -9.16 22.09 -4.45
C LEU A 31 -7.81 22.44 -5.13
N GLY A 32 -7.19 21.50 -5.84
CA GLY A 32 -5.88 21.68 -6.49
C GLY A 32 -4.69 21.56 -5.54
N GLU A 33 -4.90 21.03 -4.34
CA GLU A 33 -3.88 20.86 -3.31
C GLU A 33 -3.51 19.37 -3.14
N GLY A 34 -2.23 19.09 -2.89
CA GLY A 34 -1.72 17.76 -2.53
C GLY A 34 -1.37 16.83 -3.68
N GLU A 35 -0.92 15.63 -3.33
CA GLU A 35 -0.58 14.57 -4.29
C GLU A 35 -1.83 13.86 -4.77
N THR A 36 -1.98 13.76 -6.08
CA THR A 36 -3.16 13.16 -6.70
C THR A 36 -3.00 11.66 -6.90
N LEU A 37 -4.10 10.91 -6.80
CA LEU A 37 -4.13 9.50 -7.18
C LEU A 37 -3.68 9.30 -8.63
N ALA A 38 -4.09 10.20 -9.51
CA ALA A 38 -3.68 10.22 -10.92
C ALA A 38 -2.16 10.40 -11.09
N ARG A 39 -1.51 11.21 -10.26
CA ARG A 39 -0.06 11.38 -10.27
C ARG A 39 0.65 10.09 -9.87
N HIS A 40 0.21 9.42 -8.81
CA HIS A 40 0.77 8.14 -8.38
C HIS A 40 0.58 7.07 -9.46
N GLU A 41 -0.59 7.00 -10.08
CA GLU A 41 -0.87 6.10 -11.18
C GLU A 41 0.09 6.35 -12.37
N ARG A 42 0.29 7.60 -12.75
CA ARG A 42 1.22 7.98 -13.82
C ARG A 42 2.64 7.55 -13.49
N ILE A 43 3.14 7.86 -12.29
CA ILE A 43 4.49 7.47 -11.84
C ILE A 43 4.68 5.96 -11.95
N LEU A 44 3.74 5.17 -11.46
CA LEU A 44 3.85 3.70 -11.48
C LEU A 44 3.68 3.13 -12.88
N THR A 45 2.83 3.71 -13.72
CA THR A 45 2.65 3.27 -15.12
C THR A 45 3.89 3.57 -15.96
N GLU A 46 4.46 4.76 -15.83
CA GLU A 46 5.71 5.14 -16.49
C GLU A 46 6.87 4.24 -16.03
N PHE A 47 6.96 3.99 -14.73
CA PHE A 47 7.94 3.08 -14.16
C PHE A 47 7.77 1.65 -14.72
N ALA A 48 6.57 1.12 -14.72
CA ALA A 48 6.28 -0.21 -15.25
C ALA A 48 6.66 -0.33 -16.73
N THR A 49 6.33 0.68 -17.53
CA THR A 49 6.70 0.72 -18.95
C THR A 49 8.22 0.72 -19.15
N ARG A 50 8.93 1.55 -18.41
CA ARG A 50 10.40 1.63 -18.47
C ARG A 50 11.06 0.33 -18.06
N GLU A 51 10.54 -0.32 -17.02
CA GLU A 51 11.08 -1.56 -16.47
C GLU A 51 10.56 -2.83 -17.16
N GLY A 52 9.69 -2.69 -18.16
CA GLY A 52 9.14 -3.82 -18.92
C GLY A 52 8.17 -4.70 -18.13
N LEU A 53 7.49 -4.15 -17.12
CA LEU A 53 6.55 -4.89 -16.28
C LEU A 53 5.14 -4.85 -16.88
N PRO A 54 4.57 -5.99 -17.29
CA PRO A 54 3.22 -6.02 -17.85
C PRO A 54 2.17 -5.83 -16.75
N ILE A 55 1.35 -4.78 -16.88
CA ILE A 55 0.30 -4.43 -15.92
C ILE A 55 -1.05 -4.99 -16.41
N GLY A 56 -1.62 -5.91 -15.63
CA GLY A 56 -2.92 -6.52 -15.93
C GLY A 56 -4.11 -5.77 -15.31
N LYS A 57 -3.93 -5.14 -14.14
CA LYS A 57 -5.02 -4.45 -13.45
C LYS A 57 -4.50 -3.35 -12.53
N ILE A 58 -5.31 -2.31 -12.35
CA ILE A 58 -5.05 -1.21 -11.42
C ILE A 58 -6.20 -1.16 -10.40
N TYR A 59 -5.86 -1.28 -9.12
CA TYR A 59 -6.78 -1.16 -7.99
C TYR A 59 -6.69 0.26 -7.43
N ARG A 60 -7.82 0.97 -7.44
CA ARG A 60 -7.89 2.36 -6.96
C ARG A 60 -8.79 2.43 -5.73
N GLU A 61 -8.20 2.69 -4.59
CA GLU A 61 -8.88 2.74 -3.30
C GLU A 61 -9.00 4.18 -2.78
N ILE A 62 -10.24 4.63 -2.55
CA ILE A 62 -10.53 5.91 -1.90
C ILE A 62 -11.29 5.60 -0.62
N VAL A 63 -10.58 5.65 0.53
CA VAL A 63 -11.17 5.26 1.81
C VAL A 63 -10.75 6.16 2.95
N SER A 64 -11.65 6.28 3.92
CA SER A 64 -11.39 6.81 5.25
C SER A 64 -11.10 5.72 6.30
N GLY A 65 -11.21 4.45 5.93
CA GLY A 65 -11.06 3.30 6.83
C GLY A 65 -9.61 2.91 7.08
N GLU A 66 -9.36 2.40 8.28
CA GLU A 66 -8.06 2.01 8.77
C GLU A 66 -7.75 0.53 8.52
N THR A 67 -8.79 -0.30 8.34
CA THR A 67 -8.66 -1.75 8.22
C THR A 67 -8.82 -2.22 6.78
N ILE A 68 -8.16 -3.33 6.44
CA ILE A 68 -8.36 -4.02 5.15
C ILE A 68 -9.81 -4.42 4.97
N ALA A 69 -10.51 -4.83 6.03
CA ALA A 69 -11.93 -5.18 5.99
C ALA A 69 -12.83 -4.06 5.43
N ALA A 70 -12.45 -2.79 5.61
CA ALA A 70 -13.18 -1.64 5.08
C ALA A 70 -12.76 -1.24 3.66
N ARG A 71 -11.72 -1.87 3.10
CA ARG A 71 -11.11 -1.52 1.82
C ARG A 71 -11.37 -2.60 0.77
N LYS A 72 -12.35 -2.39 -0.07
CA LYS A 72 -12.82 -3.38 -1.06
C LYS A 72 -11.77 -3.69 -2.12
N GLU A 73 -11.02 -2.69 -2.56
CA GLU A 73 -10.04 -2.86 -3.64
C GLU A 73 -8.83 -3.69 -3.18
N ILE A 74 -8.33 -3.47 -1.96
CA ILE A 74 -7.23 -4.29 -1.44
C ILE A 74 -7.69 -5.73 -1.17
N GLN A 75 -8.94 -5.92 -0.74
CA GLN A 75 -9.50 -7.27 -0.59
C GLN A 75 -9.55 -8.00 -1.94
N SER A 76 -10.03 -7.32 -2.98
CA SER A 76 -10.05 -7.86 -4.35
C SER A 76 -8.64 -8.21 -4.82
N MET A 77 -7.68 -7.32 -4.58
CA MET A 77 -6.28 -7.56 -4.93
C MET A 77 -5.70 -8.77 -4.20
N VAL A 78 -5.94 -8.90 -2.90
CA VAL A 78 -5.47 -10.04 -2.10
C VAL A 78 -6.06 -11.35 -2.61
N ASN A 79 -7.35 -11.38 -2.92
CA ASN A 79 -7.99 -12.56 -3.51
C ASN A 79 -7.38 -12.93 -4.87
N ASP A 80 -7.20 -11.93 -5.75
CA ASP A 80 -6.59 -12.14 -7.07
C ASP A 80 -5.13 -12.63 -6.95
N CYS A 81 -4.41 -12.21 -5.90
CA CYS A 81 -3.07 -12.73 -5.58
C CYS A 81 -3.11 -14.23 -5.18
N TYR A 82 -4.04 -14.61 -4.32
CA TYR A 82 -4.22 -16.02 -3.94
C TYR A 82 -4.68 -16.90 -5.11
N ASP A 83 -5.43 -16.33 -6.06
CA ASP A 83 -5.81 -17.00 -7.31
C ASP A 83 -4.65 -17.10 -8.32
N GLY A 84 -3.47 -16.59 -7.98
CA GLY A 84 -2.27 -16.69 -8.81
C GLY A 84 -2.24 -15.75 -10.01
N MET A 85 -3.05 -14.68 -10.00
CA MET A 85 -3.12 -13.74 -11.12
C MET A 85 -1.88 -12.84 -11.24
N TRP A 86 -1.20 -12.56 -10.14
CA TRP A 86 -0.14 -11.57 -10.10
C TRP A 86 1.21 -12.16 -9.69
N LYS A 87 2.25 -11.80 -10.42
CA LYS A 87 3.65 -12.01 -10.07
C LYS A 87 4.12 -11.02 -9.01
N GLY A 88 3.61 -9.82 -9.07
CA GLY A 88 3.96 -8.75 -8.16
C GLY A 88 2.94 -7.61 -8.12
N ILE A 89 3.10 -6.78 -7.10
CA ILE A 89 2.28 -5.60 -6.84
C ILE A 89 3.17 -4.36 -6.90
N LEU A 90 2.79 -3.38 -7.72
CA LEU A 90 3.43 -2.07 -7.77
C LEU A 90 2.72 -1.11 -6.83
N VAL A 91 3.48 -0.46 -5.96
CA VAL A 91 3.03 0.60 -5.07
C VAL A 91 4.04 1.74 -5.03
N VAL A 92 3.60 2.95 -4.75
CA VAL A 92 4.51 4.08 -4.56
C VAL A 92 5.36 3.88 -3.31
N GLU A 93 4.74 3.38 -2.25
CA GLU A 93 5.36 3.08 -0.96
C GLU A 93 4.70 1.83 -0.36
N VAL A 94 5.49 1.02 0.32
CA VAL A 94 4.99 -0.18 1.03
C VAL A 94 3.89 0.16 2.04
N THR A 95 3.97 1.32 2.67
CA THR A 95 2.98 1.82 3.65
C THR A 95 1.58 1.99 3.08
N ARG A 96 1.42 2.00 1.75
CA ARG A 96 0.10 2.03 1.10
C ARG A 96 -0.66 0.71 1.22
N LEU A 97 0.05 -0.40 1.42
CA LEU A 97 -0.56 -1.73 1.56
C LEU A 97 -1.23 -1.94 2.92
N SER A 98 -0.66 -1.40 3.98
CA SER A 98 -1.20 -1.53 5.33
C SER A 98 -1.18 -0.19 6.07
N ARG A 99 -2.18 0.03 6.93
CA ARG A 99 -2.21 1.22 7.78
C ARG A 99 -2.90 0.90 9.09
N GLY A 100 -2.18 1.05 10.19
CA GLY A 100 -2.78 1.20 11.51
C GLY A 100 -2.82 -0.03 12.40
N ASN A 101 -3.07 -1.24 11.94
CA ASN A 101 -3.18 -2.38 12.86
C ASN A 101 -2.34 -3.59 12.45
N GLN A 102 -2.08 -4.45 13.43
CA GLN A 102 -1.24 -5.62 13.26
C GLN A 102 -1.89 -6.70 12.38
N GLY A 103 -3.21 -6.82 12.43
CA GLY A 103 -3.95 -7.79 11.63
C GLY A 103 -3.83 -7.50 10.13
N ASP A 104 -3.90 -6.24 9.75
CA ASP A 104 -3.74 -5.84 8.34
C ASP A 104 -2.32 -6.10 7.83
N ALA A 105 -1.30 -5.75 8.64
CA ALA A 105 0.09 -6.04 8.31
C ALA A 105 0.31 -7.55 8.11
N GLN A 106 -0.22 -8.37 9.02
CA GLN A 106 -0.13 -9.81 8.92
C GLN A 106 -0.86 -10.37 7.68
N THR A 107 -2.05 -9.86 7.38
CA THR A 107 -2.81 -10.27 6.17
C THR A 107 -2.01 -9.99 4.90
N ILE A 108 -1.36 -8.84 4.80
CA ILE A 108 -0.51 -8.50 3.67
C ILE A 108 0.73 -9.41 3.63
N MET A 109 1.42 -9.61 4.75
CA MET A 109 2.58 -10.48 4.81
C MET A 109 2.25 -11.92 4.41
N ASP A 110 1.12 -12.44 4.86
CA ASP A 110 0.66 -13.78 4.50
C ASP A 110 0.32 -13.88 3.01
N CYS A 111 -0.34 -12.87 2.46
CA CYS A 111 -0.62 -12.78 1.02
C CYS A 111 0.68 -12.80 0.20
N LEU A 112 1.65 -11.99 0.57
CA LEU A 112 2.94 -11.91 -0.12
C LEU A 112 3.75 -13.19 -0.02
N ARG A 113 3.60 -13.95 1.05
CA ARG A 113 4.35 -15.19 1.31
C ARG A 113 3.72 -16.41 0.67
N TYR A 114 2.42 -16.58 0.82
CA TYR A 114 1.73 -17.83 0.51
C TYR A 114 1.02 -17.86 -0.84
N SER A 115 0.91 -16.74 -1.54
CA SER A 115 0.38 -16.73 -2.91
C SER A 115 1.29 -17.48 -3.90
N ASN A 116 0.76 -17.81 -5.07
CA ASN A 116 1.47 -18.54 -6.12
C ASN A 116 2.09 -19.87 -5.63
N ASN A 117 1.31 -20.69 -4.92
CA ASN A 117 1.77 -21.97 -4.36
C ASN A 117 3.02 -21.79 -3.48
N ASN A 118 3.01 -20.80 -2.59
CA ASN A 118 4.12 -20.42 -1.70
C ASN A 118 5.37 -19.89 -2.43
N ASN A 119 5.27 -19.55 -3.70
CA ASN A 119 6.36 -18.86 -4.42
C ASN A 119 6.38 -17.35 -4.14
N GLY A 120 5.30 -16.84 -3.56
CA GLY A 120 5.16 -15.48 -3.12
C GLY A 120 4.84 -14.48 -4.22
N ILE A 121 4.65 -13.25 -3.78
CA ILE A 121 4.35 -12.07 -4.62
C ILE A 121 5.46 -11.04 -4.39
N LEU A 122 6.00 -10.49 -5.46
CA LEU A 122 6.95 -9.37 -5.37
C LEU A 122 6.22 -8.08 -5.00
N VAL A 123 6.85 -7.24 -4.20
CA VAL A 123 6.41 -5.86 -4.02
C VAL A 123 7.43 -4.94 -4.69
N VAL A 124 6.97 -4.15 -5.63
CA VAL A 124 7.81 -3.27 -6.44
C VAL A 124 7.46 -1.81 -6.16
N THR A 125 8.45 -1.06 -5.72
CA THR A 125 8.37 0.40 -5.61
C THR A 125 9.34 1.03 -6.61
N PRO A 126 9.21 2.32 -6.92
CA PRO A 126 10.18 2.99 -7.80
C PRO A 126 11.63 2.97 -7.30
N THR A 127 11.84 2.70 -6.01
CA THR A 127 13.16 2.70 -5.37
C THR A 127 13.71 1.31 -5.06
N LYS A 128 12.84 0.32 -4.87
CA LYS A 128 13.26 -1.03 -4.47
C LYS A 128 12.22 -2.08 -4.81
N THR A 129 12.70 -3.28 -5.14
CA THR A 129 11.89 -4.51 -5.26
C THR A 129 12.13 -5.39 -4.05
N TYR A 130 11.05 -5.91 -3.47
CA TYR A 130 11.07 -6.79 -2.31
C TYR A 130 10.62 -8.19 -2.69
N ASP A 131 11.39 -9.19 -2.30
CA ASP A 131 11.06 -10.62 -2.41
C ASP A 131 11.18 -11.27 -1.04
N ILE A 132 10.10 -11.26 -0.28
CA ILE A 132 10.10 -11.72 1.11
C ILE A 132 10.24 -13.25 1.26
N VAL A 133 10.00 -14.00 0.18
CA VAL A 133 10.15 -15.47 0.22
C VAL A 133 11.61 -15.89 0.05
N ARG A 134 12.35 -15.18 -0.81
CA ARG A 134 13.74 -15.53 -1.14
C ARG A 134 14.77 -14.72 -0.38
N SER A 135 14.39 -13.56 0.14
CA SER A 135 15.28 -12.65 0.87
C SER A 135 14.77 -12.41 2.29
N PRO A 136 15.43 -13.00 3.31
CA PRO A 136 15.12 -12.72 4.71
C PRO A 136 15.27 -11.25 5.08
N ASP A 137 16.22 -10.56 4.47
CA ASP A 137 16.45 -9.13 4.70
C ASP A 137 15.28 -8.29 4.16
N ASP A 138 14.69 -8.68 3.02
CA ASP A 138 13.50 -8.02 2.48
C ASP A 138 12.28 -8.29 3.34
N GLU A 139 12.15 -9.50 3.88
CA GLU A 139 11.07 -9.84 4.81
C GLU A 139 11.14 -8.97 6.07
N GLU A 140 12.29 -8.91 6.72
CA GLU A 140 12.52 -8.10 7.93
C GLU A 140 12.28 -6.60 7.65
N TYR A 141 12.78 -6.10 6.55
CA TYR A 141 12.60 -4.70 6.15
C TYR A 141 11.13 -4.36 5.86
N MET A 142 10.42 -5.25 5.18
CA MET A 142 8.99 -5.11 4.90
C MET A 142 8.16 -5.09 6.19
N GLU A 143 8.42 -6.01 7.10
CA GLU A 143 7.78 -6.05 8.42
C GLU A 143 8.05 -4.76 9.19
N PHE A 144 9.28 -4.28 9.18
CA PHE A 144 9.66 -3.03 9.82
C PHE A 144 8.91 -1.81 9.23
N GLU A 145 8.83 -1.69 7.91
CA GLU A 145 8.09 -0.60 7.26
C GLU A 145 6.59 -0.64 7.59
N LEU A 146 5.97 -1.81 7.56
CA LEU A 146 4.57 -1.98 7.92
C LEU A 146 4.33 -1.68 9.41
N PHE A 147 5.25 -2.07 10.28
CA PHE A 147 5.22 -1.76 11.71
C PHE A 147 5.40 -0.26 11.97
N MET A 148 6.32 0.41 11.29
CA MET A 148 6.55 1.85 11.42
C MET A 148 5.31 2.65 10.99
N SER A 149 4.68 2.29 9.89
CA SER A 149 3.42 2.90 9.46
C SER A 149 2.35 2.84 10.56
N ARG A 150 2.22 1.69 11.24
CA ARG A 150 1.33 1.52 12.38
C ARG A 150 1.71 2.41 13.57
N ARG A 151 3.01 2.50 13.88
CA ARG A 151 3.52 3.32 14.99
C ARG A 151 3.29 4.81 14.74
N GLU A 152 3.58 5.29 13.55
CA GLU A 152 3.33 6.67 13.13
C GLU A 152 1.85 7.01 13.26
N TYR A 153 0.97 6.16 12.77
CA TYR A 153 -0.47 6.33 12.90
C TYR A 153 -0.91 6.42 14.37
N LYS A 154 -0.42 5.53 15.23
CA LYS A 154 -0.70 5.58 16.67
C LYS A 154 -0.21 6.87 17.32
N MET A 155 0.97 7.35 16.93
CA MET A 155 1.52 8.60 17.43
C MET A 155 0.68 9.81 17.02
N ILE A 156 0.25 9.88 15.76
CA ILE A 156 -0.62 10.94 15.26
C ILE A 156 -1.95 10.92 16.01
N ARG A 157 -2.58 9.76 16.14
CA ARG A 157 -3.83 9.61 16.89
C ARG A 157 -3.69 10.04 18.35
N LYS A 158 -2.60 9.66 19.01
CA LYS A 158 -2.31 10.08 20.39
C LYS A 158 -2.16 11.59 20.52
N ARG A 159 -1.48 12.24 19.55
CA ARG A 159 -1.34 13.71 19.53
C ARG A 159 -2.69 14.39 19.34
N MET A 160 -3.52 13.89 18.42
CA MET A 160 -4.87 14.44 18.21
C MET A 160 -5.76 14.31 19.44
N MET A 161 -5.73 13.16 20.12
CA MET A 161 -6.49 12.95 21.36
C MET A 161 -6.02 13.88 22.48
N ARG A 162 -4.72 14.08 22.65
CA ARG A 162 -4.16 15.05 23.61
C ARG A 162 -4.60 16.47 23.31
N GLY A 163 -4.55 16.88 22.03
CA GLY A 163 -4.99 18.20 21.62
C GLY A 163 -6.48 18.44 21.89
N LYS A 164 -7.33 17.46 21.63
CA LYS A 164 -8.76 17.52 21.96
C LYS A 164 -9.00 17.64 23.47
N LEU A 165 -8.30 16.85 24.27
CA LEU A 165 -8.43 16.87 25.73
C LEU A 165 -8.00 18.22 26.29
N GLN A 166 -6.88 18.77 25.79
CA GLN A 166 -6.39 20.10 26.21
C GLN A 166 -7.37 21.19 25.83
N ALA A 167 -7.93 21.17 24.63
CA ALA A 167 -8.96 22.12 24.20
C ALA A 167 -10.20 22.10 25.08
N VAL A 168 -10.63 20.91 25.53
CA VAL A 168 -11.73 20.77 26.51
C VAL A 168 -11.38 21.36 27.84
N VAL A 169 -10.17 21.09 28.36
CA VAL A 169 -9.70 21.63 29.66
C VAL A 169 -9.58 23.15 29.61
N GLU A 170 -9.16 23.74 28.51
CA GLU A 170 -9.03 25.18 28.30
C GLU A 170 -10.37 25.87 27.95
N GLY A 171 -11.48 25.14 27.93
CA GLY A 171 -12.81 25.68 27.60
C GLY A 171 -13.03 26.02 26.12
N ASN A 172 -12.10 25.62 25.24
CA ASN A 172 -12.18 25.84 23.80
C ASN A 172 -12.77 24.60 23.10
N TYR A 173 -13.88 24.10 23.62
CA TYR A 173 -14.55 22.94 23.00
C TYR A 173 -15.12 23.33 21.64
N MET A 174 -14.49 22.85 20.58
CA MET A 174 -15.08 22.81 19.25
C MET A 174 -15.82 21.49 19.12
N GLY A 175 -17.14 21.54 19.33
CA GLY A 175 -18.01 20.37 19.15
C GLY A 175 -17.85 19.79 17.75
N SER A 176 -17.61 18.49 17.69
CA SER A 176 -17.74 17.77 16.43
C SER A 176 -19.23 17.58 16.16
N TYR A 177 -19.69 18.08 15.07
CA TYR A 177 -20.98 17.73 14.49
C TYR A 177 -20.85 16.46 13.67
#